data_85235f11ecedf9447290cacf157cc0de
#
_entry.id   85235f11ecedf9447290cacf157cc0de
#
_cell.length_a   1.000
_cell.length_b   1.000
_cell.length_c   1.000
_cell.angle_alpha   90.00
_cell.angle_beta   90.00
_cell.angle_gamma   90.00
#
_symmetry.space_group_name_H-M   'P 1'
#
loop_
_entity.id
_entity.type
_entity.pdbx_description
1 polymer ?
#
loop_
_entity_poly.entity_id
_entity_poly.type
_entity_poly.pdbx_seq_one_letter_code
_entity_poly.pdbx_strand_id
1 'polypeptide(L)'
;AGLGVSVSFLGGSAFAAADGAMAKRKMVVVICRGGMDGLTVSPPVGDPDYAALRGDVAVSPDQALKLDATFGLHPALESVHALALKGQARIAPAIASPDRARSHFEAQDVLETGAAQVYGVNTGWLNRTLEVMGPSKVEALSVGATAPLILRGKVQAASWSPGKGVDETARLPTLLQDLYKADPMMGRAFARGLETEAMAQAAMTALNPSPIPVSTDAAAMAPQMAGKAMWQNAVNTSTTPQVMAPPAPGPQTMTQNAQAIAGQRQGREAARQLGSTLAGFMSQAGGPRIAAISLDGWDTHAGQVGQLNTRLSYLDAVLDGLNTGLGDEWSNTVVVAATEFGRTARVNGTGGTDHGTGSTALVLGGGLKRGGIIGDWPTLKQEALFENRDLRPTLDMRALFKGVLAEHMGVDRAALEAKVFPDSADAKAVTGLV
;
A
#
# COMPACT_ATOMS: atom_id res chain seq x y z
N ALA A 1 -11.87 0.87 -13.76
CA ALA A 1 -11.00 1.81 -13.05
C ALA A 1 -9.72 1.09 -12.73
N GLY A 2 -8.60 1.56 -13.30
CA GLY A 2 -7.28 1.01 -13.02
C GLY A 2 -6.89 1.25 -11.55
N LEU A 3 -6.17 0.32 -10.95
CA LEU A 3 -5.50 0.55 -9.67
C LEU A 3 -4.38 1.56 -9.92
N GLY A 4 -4.55 2.78 -9.40
CA GLY A 4 -3.47 3.75 -9.38
C GLY A 4 -2.42 3.28 -8.37
N VAL A 5 -1.20 3.06 -8.82
CA VAL A 5 -0.05 2.71 -7.98
C VAL A 5 1.00 3.78 -8.13
N SER A 6 1.43 4.34 -7.02
CA SER A 6 2.61 5.19 -6.97
C SER A 6 3.62 4.64 -5.97
N VAL A 7 4.87 4.56 -6.37
CA VAL A 7 5.99 4.12 -5.53
C VAL A 7 7.00 5.27 -5.42
N SER A 8 7.42 5.57 -4.23
CA SER A 8 8.36 6.66 -3.98
C SER A 8 9.51 6.18 -3.11
N PHE A 9 10.72 6.53 -3.50
CA PHE A 9 11.95 6.12 -2.83
C PHE A 9 12.73 7.31 -2.32
N LEU A 10 13.40 7.09 -1.21
CA LEU A 10 14.36 8.03 -0.67
C LEU A 10 15.68 7.29 -0.47
N GLY A 11 16.68 7.61 -1.28
CA GLY A 11 18.03 7.06 -1.18
C GLY A 11 18.91 7.92 -0.30
N GLY A 12 19.74 7.30 0.50
CA GLY A 12 20.71 8.00 1.33
C GLY A 12 22.08 7.35 1.23
N SER A 13 23.09 8.13 0.89
CA SER A 13 24.47 7.74 1.08
C SER A 13 25.10 8.55 2.18
N ALA A 14 25.74 7.83 3.09
CA ALA A 14 26.61 8.26 4.16
C ALA A 14 25.96 8.45 5.54
N PHE A 15 25.74 7.32 6.23
CA PHE A 15 26.08 7.28 7.63
C PHE A 15 27.58 6.98 7.75
N ALA A 16 28.36 7.99 7.98
CA ALA A 16 29.73 7.80 8.39
C ALA A 16 29.71 7.10 9.76
N ALA A 17 30.17 5.85 9.80
CA ALA A 17 30.72 5.15 10.94
C ALA A 17 29.87 4.92 12.21
N ALA A 18 28.55 5.05 12.18
CA ALA A 18 27.72 4.51 13.24
C ALA A 18 27.11 3.18 12.74
N ASP A 19 27.63 2.08 13.23
CA ASP A 19 27.19 0.70 12.99
C ASP A 19 26.82 0.34 11.55
N GLY A 20 27.66 -0.41 10.87
CA GLY A 20 27.40 -0.93 9.53
C GLY A 20 26.08 -1.70 9.40
N ALA A 21 25.52 -2.20 10.52
CA ALA A 21 24.21 -2.81 10.61
C ALA A 21 23.06 -1.80 10.43
N MET A 22 23.16 -0.60 11.04
CA MET A 22 22.14 0.45 10.91
C MET A 22 22.09 1.03 9.49
N ALA A 23 23.23 1.08 8.80
CA ALA A 23 23.31 1.55 7.42
C ALA A 23 22.54 0.65 6.43
N LYS A 24 22.34 -0.63 6.75
CA LYS A 24 21.61 -1.59 5.93
C LYS A 24 20.10 -1.60 6.15
N ARG A 25 19.60 -0.99 7.23
CA ARG A 25 18.17 -1.04 7.58
C ARG A 25 17.32 -0.25 6.59
N LYS A 26 16.24 -0.87 6.18
CA LYS A 26 15.31 -0.37 5.16
C LYS A 26 13.89 -0.28 5.71
N MET A 27 13.14 0.72 5.27
CA MET A 27 11.73 0.89 5.65
C MET A 27 10.88 1.13 4.41
N VAL A 28 9.76 0.42 4.32
CA VAL A 28 8.74 0.64 3.29
C VAL A 28 7.42 1.00 3.96
N VAL A 29 6.79 2.07 3.49
CA VAL A 29 5.44 2.46 3.91
C VAL A 29 4.50 2.24 2.74
N VAL A 30 3.47 1.43 2.95
CA VAL A 30 2.39 1.20 1.99
C VAL A 30 1.14 1.93 2.47
N ILE A 31 0.67 2.92 1.71
CA ILE A 31 -0.54 3.66 2.02
C ILE A 31 -1.69 3.08 1.20
N CYS A 32 -2.66 2.47 1.87
CA CYS A 32 -3.87 1.93 1.29
C CYS A 32 -4.95 3.02 1.27
N ARG A 33 -5.02 3.81 0.18
CA ARG A 33 -5.89 4.99 0.08
C ARG A 33 -7.35 4.64 -0.17
N GLY A 34 -8.24 5.20 0.62
CA GLY A 34 -9.68 5.02 0.53
C GLY A 34 -10.30 4.37 1.77
N GLY A 35 -9.62 4.42 2.91
CA GLY A 35 -10.17 3.89 4.15
C GLY A 35 -10.26 2.35 4.13
N MET A 36 -9.12 1.70 4.16
CA MET A 36 -9.04 0.23 4.17
C MET A 36 -9.81 -0.36 5.36
N ASP A 37 -10.71 -1.29 5.10
CA ASP A 37 -11.53 -1.95 6.13
C ASP A 37 -10.71 -2.93 6.98
N GLY A 38 -10.27 -2.49 8.14
CA GLY A 38 -9.46 -3.28 9.05
C GLY A 38 -10.13 -4.57 9.53
N LEU A 39 -11.46 -4.56 9.71
CA LEU A 39 -12.22 -5.74 10.12
C LEU A 39 -12.30 -6.82 9.04
N THR A 40 -12.06 -6.47 7.78
CA THR A 40 -11.92 -7.45 6.68
C THR A 40 -10.46 -7.87 6.50
N VAL A 41 -9.50 -6.96 6.69
CA VAL A 41 -8.05 -7.28 6.58
C VAL A 41 -7.64 -8.29 7.64
N SER A 42 -7.97 -8.02 8.89
CA SER A 42 -7.69 -8.89 10.04
C SER A 42 -8.98 -9.18 10.80
N PRO A 43 -9.84 -10.08 10.28
CA PRO A 43 -11.13 -10.39 10.89
C PRO A 43 -10.96 -10.96 12.28
N PRO A 44 -11.62 -10.34 13.30
CA PRO A 44 -11.61 -10.85 14.67
C PRO A 44 -12.66 -11.96 14.81
N VAL A 45 -12.45 -13.08 14.14
CA VAL A 45 -13.40 -14.19 14.08
C VAL A 45 -13.71 -14.85 15.43
N GLY A 46 -12.86 -14.63 16.42
CA GLY A 46 -13.08 -15.05 17.80
C GLY A 46 -13.88 -14.05 18.64
N ASP A 47 -14.18 -12.85 18.12
CA ASP A 47 -15.05 -11.88 18.79
C ASP A 47 -16.53 -12.27 18.55
N PRO A 48 -17.34 -12.49 19.60
CA PRO A 48 -18.71 -12.99 19.45
C PRO A 48 -19.63 -12.06 18.68
N ASP A 49 -19.34 -10.76 18.65
CA ASP A 49 -20.18 -9.76 17.98
C ASP A 49 -19.80 -9.55 16.50
N TYR A 50 -18.64 -10.11 16.05
CA TYR A 50 -18.10 -9.89 14.70
C TYR A 50 -19.07 -10.31 13.60
N ALA A 51 -19.52 -11.56 13.61
CA ALA A 51 -20.34 -12.10 12.53
C ALA A 51 -21.69 -11.37 12.40
N ALA A 52 -22.32 -11.04 13.55
CA ALA A 52 -23.59 -10.32 13.56
C ALA A 52 -23.49 -8.88 13.04
N LEU A 53 -22.39 -8.19 13.34
CA LEU A 53 -22.12 -6.83 12.84
C LEU A 53 -21.80 -6.80 11.35
N ARG A 54 -21.05 -7.79 10.88
CA ARG A 54 -20.52 -7.82 9.50
C ARG A 54 -21.46 -8.47 8.49
N GLY A 55 -22.43 -9.27 8.93
CA GLY A 55 -23.39 -9.92 8.03
C GLY A 55 -22.70 -10.59 6.83
N ASP A 56 -23.14 -10.27 5.60
CA ASP A 56 -22.64 -10.88 4.37
C ASP A 56 -21.18 -10.49 4.01
N VAL A 57 -20.58 -9.49 4.66
CA VAL A 57 -19.17 -9.12 4.45
C VAL A 57 -18.24 -9.76 5.48
N ALA A 58 -18.78 -10.55 6.41
CA ALA A 58 -17.98 -11.29 7.38
C ALA A 58 -17.13 -12.35 6.69
N VAL A 59 -15.88 -12.46 7.11
CA VAL A 59 -15.04 -13.63 6.80
C VAL A 59 -15.36 -14.71 7.83
N SER A 60 -15.73 -15.92 7.38
CA SER A 60 -16.04 -17.01 8.31
C SER A 60 -14.77 -17.56 8.99
N PRO A 61 -14.88 -18.14 10.19
CA PRO A 61 -13.72 -18.67 10.92
C PRO A 61 -12.94 -19.75 10.18
N ASP A 62 -13.61 -20.55 9.35
CA ASP A 62 -13.02 -21.60 8.52
C ASP A 62 -12.32 -21.05 7.27
N GLN A 63 -12.68 -19.87 6.79
CA GLN A 63 -12.00 -19.17 5.69
C GLN A 63 -10.84 -18.32 6.16
N ALA A 64 -10.92 -17.75 7.36
CA ALA A 64 -9.89 -16.87 7.88
C ALA A 64 -8.55 -17.62 8.08
N LEU A 65 -7.46 -17.00 7.65
CA LEU A 65 -6.12 -17.51 7.88
C LEU A 65 -5.72 -17.22 9.33
N LYS A 66 -5.81 -18.21 10.20
CA LYS A 66 -5.72 -18.08 11.66
C LYS A 66 -4.39 -17.50 12.11
N LEU A 67 -4.45 -16.47 12.95
CA LEU A 67 -3.30 -15.89 13.66
C LEU A 67 -3.26 -16.32 15.13
N ASP A 68 -4.38 -16.15 15.85
CA ASP A 68 -4.53 -16.52 17.26
C ASP A 68 -5.97 -16.95 17.58
N ALA A 69 -6.39 -16.85 18.86
CA ALA A 69 -7.75 -17.20 19.26
C ALA A 69 -8.80 -16.18 18.81
N THR A 70 -8.41 -14.93 18.60
CA THR A 70 -9.31 -13.81 18.26
C THR A 70 -9.24 -13.48 16.77
N PHE A 71 -8.02 -13.40 16.20
CA PHE A 71 -7.78 -12.88 14.87
C PHE A 71 -7.41 -13.94 13.84
N GLY A 72 -7.86 -13.69 12.61
CA GLY A 72 -7.29 -14.27 11.40
C GLY A 72 -6.87 -13.16 10.43
N LEU A 73 -6.32 -13.55 9.29
CA LEU A 73 -6.17 -12.69 8.12
C LEU A 73 -7.21 -13.06 7.07
N HIS A 74 -7.56 -12.09 6.22
CA HIS A 74 -8.40 -12.37 5.05
C HIS A 74 -7.77 -13.44 4.16
N PRO A 75 -8.56 -14.37 3.56
CA PRO A 75 -8.04 -15.48 2.73
C PRO A 75 -7.09 -15.06 1.61
N ALA A 76 -7.24 -13.85 1.08
CA ALA A 76 -6.38 -13.30 0.02
C ALA A 76 -4.97 -12.89 0.48
N LEU A 77 -4.67 -12.94 1.79
CA LEU A 77 -3.37 -12.55 2.39
C LEU A 77 -2.50 -13.78 2.70
N GLU A 78 -2.40 -14.72 1.77
CA GLU A 78 -1.69 -15.99 1.96
C GLU A 78 -0.19 -15.80 2.26
N SER A 79 0.48 -14.90 1.53
CA SER A 79 1.91 -14.63 1.70
C SER A 79 2.18 -13.90 3.01
N VAL A 80 1.32 -12.94 3.37
CA VAL A 80 1.38 -12.25 4.67
C VAL A 80 1.18 -13.24 5.82
N HIS A 81 0.24 -14.18 5.68
CA HIS A 81 0.02 -15.23 6.68
C HIS A 81 1.23 -16.16 6.82
N ALA A 82 1.84 -16.57 5.70
CA ALA A 82 3.06 -17.36 5.73
C ALA A 82 4.22 -16.65 6.44
N LEU A 83 4.33 -15.32 6.30
CA LEU A 83 5.27 -14.51 7.07
C LEU A 83 4.89 -14.43 8.55
N ALA A 84 3.60 -14.31 8.88
CA ALA A 84 3.13 -14.29 10.26
C ALA A 84 3.46 -15.58 11.01
N LEU A 85 3.29 -16.74 10.37
CA LEU A 85 3.67 -18.05 10.95
C LEU A 85 5.18 -18.14 11.24
N LYS A 86 6.01 -17.41 10.50
CA LYS A 86 7.47 -17.28 10.75
C LYS A 86 7.80 -16.22 11.81
N GLY A 87 6.81 -15.47 12.31
CA GLY A 87 7.00 -14.33 13.21
C GLY A 87 7.49 -13.07 12.49
N GLN A 88 7.32 -13.00 11.18
CA GLN A 88 7.78 -11.90 10.31
C GLN A 88 6.63 -11.00 9.84
N ALA A 89 5.43 -11.18 10.35
CA ALA A 89 4.31 -10.27 10.17
C ALA A 89 3.49 -10.20 11.47
N ARG A 90 3.00 -9.01 11.78
CA ARG A 90 2.13 -8.70 12.91
C ARG A 90 1.02 -7.75 12.47
N ILE A 91 -0.09 -7.75 13.17
CA ILE A 91 -1.18 -6.80 12.97
C ILE A 91 -1.25 -5.80 14.13
N ALA A 92 -1.63 -4.56 13.82
CA ALA A 92 -2.04 -3.57 14.78
C ALA A 92 -3.54 -3.29 14.56
N PRO A 93 -4.44 -4.07 15.18
CA PRO A 93 -5.87 -3.85 15.06
C PRO A 93 -6.28 -2.59 15.83
N ALA A 94 -7.41 -2.02 15.49
CA ALA A 94 -7.95 -0.84 16.15
C ALA A 94 -6.98 0.37 16.18
N ILE A 95 -6.20 0.54 15.10
CA ILE A 95 -5.30 1.69 14.92
C ILE A 95 -5.99 2.80 14.13
N ALA A 96 -5.70 4.05 14.44
CA ALA A 96 -6.18 5.19 13.67
C ALA A 96 -5.19 6.37 13.71
N SER A 97 -5.29 7.29 12.73
CA SER A 97 -4.72 8.63 12.82
C SER A 97 -5.45 9.44 13.92
N PRO A 98 -4.94 10.59 14.36
CA PRO A 98 -5.67 11.46 15.31
C PRO A 98 -6.93 12.10 14.71
N ASP A 99 -7.04 12.17 13.38
CA ASP A 99 -8.22 12.74 12.71
C ASP A 99 -9.47 11.88 12.91
N ARG A 100 -10.63 12.54 13.08
CA ARG A 100 -11.94 11.91 13.29
C ARG A 100 -13.01 12.43 12.32
N ALA A 101 -12.62 13.28 11.34
CA ALA A 101 -13.55 13.87 10.38
C ALA A 101 -14.09 12.85 9.36
N ARG A 102 -13.42 11.71 9.18
CA ARG A 102 -13.78 10.68 8.19
C ARG A 102 -13.82 11.24 6.75
N SER A 103 -13.00 12.27 6.49
CA SER A 103 -12.79 12.89 5.19
C SER A 103 -11.46 12.41 4.60
N HIS A 104 -11.48 11.84 3.40
CA HIS A 104 -10.25 11.34 2.77
C HIS A 104 -9.16 12.40 2.66
N PHE A 105 -9.51 13.63 2.26
CA PHE A 105 -8.52 14.69 2.08
C PHE A 105 -7.85 15.08 3.40
N GLU A 106 -8.63 15.25 4.44
CA GLU A 106 -8.16 15.65 5.77
C GLU A 106 -7.37 14.53 6.44
N ALA A 107 -7.92 13.31 6.44
CA ALA A 107 -7.27 12.17 7.05
C ALA A 107 -5.98 11.75 6.32
N GLN A 108 -5.92 11.87 4.98
CA GLN A 108 -4.68 11.65 4.22
C GLN A 108 -3.64 12.72 4.54
N ASP A 109 -4.03 13.98 4.70
CA ASP A 109 -3.13 15.03 5.15
C ASP A 109 -2.50 14.66 6.50
N VAL A 110 -3.31 14.30 7.49
CA VAL A 110 -2.83 13.92 8.82
C VAL A 110 -1.97 12.66 8.79
N LEU A 111 -2.36 11.63 8.01
CA LEU A 111 -1.57 10.40 7.85
C LEU A 111 -0.19 10.69 7.28
N GLU A 112 -0.11 11.50 6.23
CA GLU A 112 1.13 11.75 5.50
C GLU A 112 2.00 12.83 6.12
N THR A 113 1.40 13.83 6.76
CA THR A 113 2.15 14.83 7.54
C THR A 113 2.51 14.32 8.93
N GLY A 114 1.78 13.38 9.51
CA GLY A 114 1.95 12.97 10.90
C GLY A 114 1.60 14.06 11.91
N ALA A 115 0.93 15.14 11.46
CA ALA A 115 0.47 16.23 12.31
C ALA A 115 -0.66 15.79 13.23
N ALA A 116 -0.89 16.53 14.31
CA ALA A 116 -2.03 16.30 15.20
C ALA A 116 -3.36 16.82 14.61
N GLN A 117 -3.27 17.78 13.72
CA GLN A 117 -4.41 18.47 13.10
C GLN A 117 -4.20 18.60 11.59
N VAL A 118 -5.32 18.64 10.87
CA VAL A 118 -5.38 18.86 9.44
C VAL A 118 -4.67 20.18 9.07
N TYR A 119 -3.84 20.12 8.04
CA TYR A 119 -3.05 21.25 7.54
C TYR A 119 -2.14 21.93 8.58
N GLY A 120 -1.88 21.27 9.71
CA GLY A 120 -0.98 21.76 10.76
C GLY A 120 0.48 21.83 10.32
N VAL A 121 0.87 21.01 9.35
CA VAL A 121 2.22 20.91 8.78
C VAL A 121 2.11 20.70 7.27
N ASN A 122 2.97 21.34 6.49
CA ASN A 122 2.97 21.25 5.02
C ASN A 122 4.04 20.30 4.44
N THR A 123 4.74 19.57 5.30
CA THR A 123 5.78 18.59 4.93
C THR A 123 5.45 17.20 5.43
N GLY A 124 5.89 16.18 4.70
CA GLY A 124 5.67 14.78 5.06
C GLY A 124 6.58 14.30 6.19
N TRP A 125 6.08 13.39 7.03
CA TRP A 125 6.85 12.89 8.15
C TRP A 125 8.05 12.02 7.72
N LEU A 126 7.97 11.30 6.58
CA LEU A 126 9.15 10.59 6.04
C LEU A 126 10.23 11.55 5.58
N ASN A 127 9.87 12.67 4.96
CA ASN A 127 10.84 13.69 4.59
C ASN A 127 11.53 14.29 5.82
N ARG A 128 10.75 14.63 6.87
CA ARG A 128 11.33 15.12 8.13
C ARG A 128 12.17 14.06 8.85
N THR A 129 11.81 12.78 8.73
CA THR A 129 12.66 11.68 9.23
C THR A 129 14.04 11.74 8.61
N LEU A 130 14.13 11.93 7.30
CA LEU A 130 15.40 12.05 6.60
C LEU A 130 16.20 13.29 7.02
N GLU A 131 15.52 14.42 7.27
CA GLU A 131 16.17 15.63 7.78
C GLU A 131 16.86 15.37 9.14
N VAL A 132 16.22 14.60 10.04
CA VAL A 132 16.81 14.28 11.36
C VAL A 132 17.82 13.16 11.32
N MET A 133 17.78 12.28 10.33
CA MET A 133 18.80 11.23 10.13
C MET A 133 20.14 11.79 9.63
N GLY A 134 20.20 13.07 9.28
CA GLY A 134 21.43 13.79 8.94
C GLY A 134 21.66 14.00 7.44
N PRO A 135 22.65 14.82 7.07
CA PRO A 135 22.92 15.18 5.68
C PRO A 135 23.54 14.01 4.94
N SER A 136 22.73 13.10 4.50
CA SER A 136 23.09 12.18 3.44
C SER A 136 22.77 12.85 2.10
N LYS A 137 23.58 12.61 1.08
CA LYS A 137 23.16 12.86 -0.31
C LYS A 137 22.02 11.88 -0.61
N VAL A 138 20.84 12.23 -0.11
CA VAL A 138 19.65 11.42 -0.28
C VAL A 138 19.12 11.72 -1.67
N GLU A 139 19.29 10.79 -2.58
CA GLU A 139 18.54 10.78 -3.82
C GLU A 139 17.20 10.14 -3.51
N ALA A 140 16.17 10.96 -3.56
CA ALA A 140 14.81 10.51 -3.29
C ALA A 140 14.11 10.20 -4.62
N LEU A 141 13.46 9.05 -4.70
CA LEU A 141 12.71 8.62 -5.85
C LEU A 141 11.22 8.52 -5.53
N SER A 142 10.42 9.30 -6.23
CA SER A 142 8.96 9.19 -6.22
C SER A 142 8.51 8.46 -7.49
N VAL A 143 7.61 7.49 -7.34
CA VAL A 143 6.97 6.87 -8.49
C VAL A 143 5.53 7.33 -8.58
N GLY A 144 5.21 7.97 -9.69
CA GLY A 144 3.94 8.64 -9.95
C GLY A 144 4.13 10.04 -10.51
N ALA A 145 3.07 10.63 -11.05
CA ALA A 145 3.10 11.96 -11.65
C ALA A 145 3.44 13.09 -10.66
N THR A 146 3.24 12.86 -9.37
CA THR A 146 3.54 13.81 -8.29
C THR A 146 4.07 13.10 -7.05
N ALA A 147 5.07 13.67 -6.37
CA ALA A 147 5.54 13.16 -5.10
C ALA A 147 4.41 13.21 -4.06
N PRO A 148 4.07 12.09 -3.39
CA PRO A 148 3.06 12.07 -2.34
C PRO A 148 3.48 12.99 -1.18
N LEU A 149 2.49 13.50 -0.44
CA LEU A 149 2.73 14.45 0.65
C LEU A 149 3.71 13.92 1.71
N ILE A 150 3.66 12.62 2.00
CA ILE A 150 4.55 11.96 2.96
C ILE A 150 6.04 12.18 2.67
N LEU A 151 6.39 12.45 1.41
CA LEU A 151 7.76 12.67 0.94
C LEU A 151 8.08 14.12 0.60
N ARG A 152 7.11 15.05 0.72
CA ARG A 152 7.35 16.48 0.48
C ARG A 152 8.11 17.11 1.64
N GLY A 153 9.11 17.92 1.32
CA GLY A 153 9.90 18.64 2.32
C GLY A 153 11.21 19.14 1.74
N LYS A 154 12.20 19.38 2.61
CA LYS A 154 13.51 19.92 2.22
C LYS A 154 14.39 18.91 1.51
N VAL A 155 14.22 17.62 1.83
CA VAL A 155 14.95 16.55 1.17
C VAL A 155 14.33 16.29 -0.20
N GLN A 156 15.13 16.33 -1.25
CA GLN A 156 14.63 16.13 -2.61
C GLN A 156 14.29 14.65 -2.85
N ALA A 157 13.14 14.42 -3.49
CA ALA A 157 12.66 13.11 -3.90
C ALA A 157 12.70 12.98 -5.43
N ALA A 158 13.26 11.90 -5.96
CA ALA A 158 13.14 11.53 -7.37
C ALA A 158 11.85 10.74 -7.60
N SER A 159 11.32 10.72 -8.82
CA SER A 159 10.07 10.02 -9.17
C SER A 159 10.28 9.00 -10.26
N TRP A 160 9.70 7.82 -10.11
CA TRP A 160 9.58 6.82 -11.16
C TRP A 160 8.12 6.34 -11.29
N SER A 161 7.66 6.02 -12.50
CA SER A 161 6.32 5.48 -12.75
C SER A 161 6.42 4.17 -13.53
N PRO A 162 5.81 3.06 -13.07
CA PRO A 162 5.71 1.87 -13.89
C PRO A 162 4.86 2.20 -15.13
N GLY A 163 5.51 2.36 -16.26
CA GLY A 163 4.91 2.70 -17.53
C GLY A 163 5.84 2.28 -18.66
N LYS A 164 5.45 2.50 -19.90
CA LYS A 164 6.38 2.36 -21.02
C LYS A 164 7.53 3.32 -20.80
N GLY A 165 8.74 2.81 -20.66
CA GLY A 165 9.95 3.61 -20.60
C GLY A 165 9.95 4.62 -21.75
N VAL A 166 10.57 5.75 -21.56
CA VAL A 166 10.77 6.71 -22.65
C VAL A 166 11.50 5.95 -23.76
N ASP A 167 10.89 5.88 -24.93
CA ASP A 167 11.49 5.23 -26.10
C ASP A 167 12.88 5.84 -26.31
N GLU A 168 13.94 5.06 -26.11
CA GLU A 168 15.33 5.50 -26.26
C GLU A 168 15.62 6.04 -27.66
N THR A 169 14.79 5.68 -28.65
CA THR A 169 14.86 6.21 -30.03
C THR A 169 14.17 7.56 -30.17
N ALA A 170 13.38 8.00 -29.17
CA ALA A 170 12.73 9.29 -29.22
C ALA A 170 13.76 10.42 -29.04
N ARG A 171 13.74 11.39 -29.92
CA ARG A 171 14.57 12.62 -29.82
C ARG A 171 14.20 13.50 -28.62
N LEU A 172 13.06 13.23 -27.97
CA LEU A 172 12.50 14.03 -26.91
C LEU A 172 13.40 14.12 -25.65
N PRO A 173 13.98 13.00 -25.12
CA PRO A 173 14.89 13.08 -23.98
C PRO A 173 16.10 13.98 -24.22
N THR A 174 16.75 13.85 -25.39
CA THR A 174 17.91 14.66 -25.78
C THR A 174 17.54 16.14 -25.93
N LEU A 175 16.40 16.42 -26.55
CA LEU A 175 15.87 17.78 -26.69
C LEU A 175 15.55 18.43 -25.37
N LEU A 176 14.94 17.68 -24.43
CA LEU A 176 14.62 18.15 -23.06
C LEU A 176 15.91 18.34 -22.26
N GLN A 177 16.88 17.47 -22.39
CA GLN A 177 18.19 17.62 -21.75
C GLN A 177 18.90 18.90 -22.19
N ASP A 178 18.90 19.19 -23.50
CA ASP A 178 19.49 20.41 -24.05
C ASP A 178 18.70 21.67 -23.62
N LEU A 179 17.37 21.58 -23.60
CA LEU A 179 16.49 22.67 -23.16
C LEU A 179 16.70 23.03 -21.68
N TYR A 180 16.83 22.04 -20.82
CA TYR A 180 16.99 22.25 -19.38
C TYR A 180 18.44 22.41 -18.93
N LYS A 181 19.42 22.22 -19.81
CA LYS A 181 20.85 22.35 -19.47
C LYS A 181 21.23 23.71 -18.92
N ALA A 182 20.55 24.77 -19.36
CA ALA A 182 20.76 26.12 -18.89
C ALA A 182 20.05 26.44 -17.57
N ASP A 183 19.09 25.60 -17.13
CA ASP A 183 18.37 25.77 -15.86
C ASP A 183 18.99 24.87 -14.77
N PRO A 184 19.64 25.45 -13.74
CA PRO A 184 20.34 24.66 -12.71
C PRO A 184 19.40 23.77 -11.87
N MET A 185 18.10 24.08 -11.78
CA MET A 185 17.12 23.30 -11.04
C MET A 185 16.50 22.21 -11.93
N MET A 186 16.00 22.60 -13.11
CA MET A 186 15.35 21.68 -14.04
C MET A 186 16.34 20.70 -14.67
N GLY A 187 17.54 21.14 -15.02
CA GLY A 187 18.60 20.28 -15.57
C GLY A 187 19.01 19.18 -14.59
N ARG A 188 19.16 19.51 -13.30
CA ARG A 188 19.45 18.51 -12.27
C ARG A 188 18.29 17.55 -12.05
N ALA A 189 17.05 18.06 -12.03
CA ALA A 189 15.87 17.22 -11.87
C ALA A 189 15.71 16.25 -13.05
N PHE A 190 15.96 16.73 -14.28
CA PHE A 190 15.88 15.90 -15.49
C PHE A 190 16.98 14.84 -15.53
N ALA A 191 18.24 15.21 -15.23
CA ALA A 191 19.35 14.26 -15.15
C ALA A 191 19.08 13.13 -14.14
N ARG A 192 18.57 13.46 -12.97
CA ARG A 192 18.16 12.46 -11.98
C ARG A 192 17.01 11.56 -12.44
N GLY A 193 16.06 12.11 -13.19
CA GLY A 193 14.99 11.33 -13.81
C GLY A 193 15.54 10.26 -14.76
N LEU A 194 16.54 10.61 -15.58
CA LEU A 194 17.23 9.66 -16.48
C LEU A 194 18.04 8.60 -15.71
N GLU A 195 18.77 9.00 -14.66
CA GLU A 195 19.49 8.06 -13.80
C GLU A 195 18.55 7.06 -13.14
N THR A 196 17.40 7.55 -12.67
CA THR A 196 16.34 6.73 -12.07
C THR A 196 15.75 5.73 -13.05
N GLU A 197 15.47 6.16 -14.28
CA GLU A 197 14.96 5.28 -15.33
C GLU A 197 15.99 4.19 -15.68
N ALA A 198 17.28 4.56 -15.79
CA ALA A 198 18.35 3.60 -16.01
C ALA A 198 18.46 2.58 -14.86
N MET A 199 18.31 3.00 -13.62
CA MET A 199 18.26 2.10 -12.46
C MET A 199 17.04 1.16 -12.52
N ALA A 200 15.87 1.67 -12.91
CA ALA A 200 14.66 0.88 -13.09
C ALA A 200 14.83 -0.20 -14.17
N GLN A 201 15.38 0.18 -15.32
CA GLN A 201 15.67 -0.75 -16.41
C GLN A 201 16.70 -1.80 -15.99
N ALA A 202 17.75 -1.43 -15.28
CA ALA A 202 18.73 -2.37 -14.74
C ALA A 202 18.10 -3.36 -13.75
N ALA A 203 17.21 -2.89 -12.86
CA ALA A 203 16.49 -3.76 -11.94
C ALA A 203 15.54 -4.72 -12.68
N MET A 204 14.80 -4.26 -13.69
CA MET A 204 13.92 -5.10 -14.49
C MET A 204 14.71 -6.12 -15.35
N THR A 205 15.86 -5.75 -15.89
CA THR A 205 16.74 -6.65 -16.66
C THR A 205 17.34 -7.74 -15.76
N ALA A 206 17.70 -7.40 -14.52
CA ALA A 206 18.19 -8.39 -13.55
C ALA A 206 17.13 -9.42 -13.15
N LEU A 207 15.85 -9.05 -13.16
CA LEU A 207 14.72 -9.94 -12.90
C LEU A 207 14.34 -10.83 -14.10
N ASN A 208 14.72 -10.43 -15.34
CA ASN A 208 14.50 -11.19 -16.57
C ASN A 208 15.84 -11.41 -17.32
N PRO A 209 16.69 -12.37 -16.91
CA PRO A 209 18.02 -12.55 -17.48
C PRO A 209 18.08 -13.16 -18.89
N SER A 210 16.96 -13.34 -19.59
CA SER A 210 16.93 -13.90 -20.94
C SER A 210 16.10 -13.03 -21.87
N PRO A 211 16.70 -12.29 -22.81
CA PRO A 211 15.96 -11.80 -23.96
C PRO A 211 15.65 -12.99 -24.87
N ILE A 212 14.37 -13.38 -24.94
CA ILE A 212 13.91 -14.23 -26.05
C ILE A 212 14.08 -13.40 -27.31
N PRO A 213 14.80 -13.88 -28.34
CA PRO A 213 14.88 -13.16 -29.60
C PRO A 213 13.47 -13.13 -30.21
N VAL A 214 12.88 -11.95 -30.26
CA VAL A 214 11.62 -11.74 -30.98
C VAL A 214 11.96 -11.84 -32.45
N SER A 215 11.52 -12.92 -33.09
CA SER A 215 11.58 -13.02 -34.55
C SER A 215 10.68 -11.94 -35.16
N THR A 216 11.25 -11.15 -36.03
CA THR A 216 10.63 -10.04 -36.75
C THR A 216 9.71 -10.51 -37.88
N ASP A 217 8.80 -11.43 -37.65
CA ASP A 217 7.79 -11.86 -38.61
C ASP A 217 6.41 -12.00 -37.99
N ALA A 218 5.78 -10.85 -37.71
CA ALA A 218 4.34 -10.75 -37.50
C ALA A 218 3.82 -9.33 -37.74
N ALA A 219 4.19 -8.77 -38.89
CA ALA A 219 3.45 -7.63 -39.47
C ALA A 219 2.39 -8.17 -40.42
N ALA A 220 1.23 -8.61 -39.88
CA ALA A 220 -0.01 -8.70 -40.66
C ALA A 220 -1.17 -9.09 -39.72
N MET A 221 -2.21 -8.27 -39.77
CA MET A 221 -3.58 -8.46 -39.31
C MET A 221 -3.99 -7.64 -38.08
N ALA A 222 -4.33 -6.39 -38.36
CA ALA A 222 -5.33 -5.65 -37.60
C ALA A 222 -6.71 -5.83 -38.28
N PRO A 223 -7.77 -6.12 -37.56
CA PRO A 223 -9.11 -5.81 -38.06
C PRO A 223 -9.61 -4.49 -37.48
N GLN A 224 -9.93 -3.59 -38.36
CA GLN A 224 -10.79 -2.43 -38.11
C GLN A 224 -12.19 -2.90 -37.76
N MET A 225 -12.79 -2.39 -36.71
CA MET A 225 -14.23 -2.39 -36.52
C MET A 225 -14.70 -1.06 -35.94
N ALA A 226 -15.22 -0.25 -36.82
CA ALA A 226 -16.15 0.81 -36.49
C ALA A 226 -17.57 0.22 -36.36
N GLY A 227 -18.30 0.63 -35.34
CA GLY A 227 -19.70 0.22 -35.18
C GLY A 227 -20.43 1.05 -34.11
N LYS A 228 -21.18 2.03 -34.57
CA LYS A 228 -22.14 2.81 -33.78
C LYS A 228 -23.25 1.90 -33.25
N ALA A 229 -23.63 2.00 -32.00
CA ALA A 229 -24.85 1.40 -31.47
C ALA A 229 -25.81 2.49 -31.04
N MET A 230 -27.01 2.43 -31.67
CA MET A 230 -28.20 3.23 -31.38
C MET A 230 -28.91 2.73 -30.12
N TRP A 231 -29.42 3.68 -29.34
CA TRP A 231 -30.40 3.45 -28.29
C TRP A 231 -31.77 3.34 -28.93
N GLN A 232 -32.57 2.34 -28.57
CA GLN A 232 -34.02 2.38 -28.67
C GLN A 232 -34.71 1.66 -27.52
N ASN A 233 -35.70 2.35 -26.97
CA ASN A 233 -36.60 1.98 -25.88
C ASN A 233 -37.53 0.81 -26.23
N ALA A 234 -37.93 0.02 -25.24
CA ALA A 234 -39.25 -0.58 -25.21
C ALA A 234 -39.74 -0.77 -23.77
N VAL A 235 -40.95 -0.30 -23.56
CA VAL A 235 -41.73 -0.31 -22.33
C VAL A 235 -42.72 -1.48 -22.36
N ASN A 236 -43.07 -2.03 -21.17
CA ASN A 236 -44.21 -2.87 -20.78
C ASN A 236 -44.15 -4.38 -21.11
N THR A 237 -44.45 -5.23 -20.16
CA THR A 237 -45.68 -5.46 -19.38
C THR A 237 -45.47 -6.50 -18.28
N SER A 238 -46.25 -6.37 -17.22
CA SER A 238 -46.35 -7.23 -16.02
C SER A 238 -46.75 -8.67 -16.30
N THR A 239 -46.11 -9.64 -15.62
CA THR A 239 -46.76 -10.89 -15.15
C THR A 239 -45.97 -11.49 -13.98
N THR A 240 -46.70 -12.05 -13.04
CA THR A 240 -46.37 -12.67 -11.75
C THR A 240 -45.12 -13.58 -11.72
N PRO A 241 -44.37 -13.63 -10.58
CA PRO A 241 -43.16 -14.42 -10.50
C PRO A 241 -43.43 -15.90 -10.24
N GLN A 242 -43.10 -16.74 -11.20
CA GLN A 242 -42.82 -18.15 -10.94
C GLN A 242 -41.38 -18.26 -10.45
N VAL A 243 -41.19 -18.85 -9.28
CA VAL A 243 -39.88 -19.22 -8.76
C VAL A 243 -39.34 -20.34 -9.63
N MET A 244 -38.47 -19.99 -10.57
CA MET A 244 -37.64 -20.94 -11.32
C MET A 244 -36.26 -21.03 -10.67
N ALA A 245 -35.78 -22.24 -10.49
CA ALA A 245 -34.37 -22.49 -10.11
C ALA A 245 -33.44 -21.78 -11.11
N PRO A 246 -32.30 -21.21 -10.66
CA PRO A 246 -31.40 -20.53 -11.54
C PRO A 246 -30.89 -21.47 -12.64
N PRO A 247 -30.92 -21.04 -13.92
CA PRO A 247 -30.40 -21.86 -15.02
C PRO A 247 -28.87 -22.05 -14.82
N ALA A 248 -28.39 -23.24 -15.21
CA ALA A 248 -26.96 -23.52 -15.26
C ALA A 248 -26.24 -22.46 -16.12
N PRO A 249 -25.04 -21.99 -15.71
CA PRO A 249 -24.33 -20.94 -16.44
C PRO A 249 -24.04 -21.38 -17.88
N GLY A 250 -24.50 -20.58 -18.84
CA GLY A 250 -24.29 -20.83 -20.27
C GLY A 250 -22.82 -20.59 -20.69
N PRO A 251 -22.41 -21.03 -21.90
CA PRO A 251 -21.04 -20.92 -22.40
C PRO A 251 -20.45 -19.50 -22.36
N GLN A 252 -21.27 -18.47 -22.53
CA GLN A 252 -20.86 -17.07 -22.46
C GLN A 252 -20.45 -16.64 -21.03
N THR A 253 -21.12 -17.16 -20.01
CA THR A 253 -20.80 -16.91 -18.59
C THR A 253 -19.48 -17.59 -18.19
N MET A 254 -19.21 -18.79 -18.74
CA MET A 254 -17.93 -19.48 -18.53
C MET A 254 -16.77 -18.75 -19.16
N THR A 255 -16.95 -18.19 -20.37
CA THR A 255 -15.90 -17.39 -21.04
C THR A 255 -15.63 -16.09 -20.29
N GLN A 256 -16.68 -15.39 -19.81
CA GLN A 256 -16.54 -14.17 -19.02
C GLN A 256 -15.83 -14.45 -17.68
N ASN A 257 -16.17 -15.55 -17.01
CA ASN A 257 -15.51 -15.96 -15.77
C ASN A 257 -14.05 -16.33 -16.02
N ALA A 258 -13.73 -17.03 -17.10
CA ALA A 258 -12.36 -17.35 -17.47
C ALA A 258 -11.51 -16.09 -17.78
N GLN A 259 -12.11 -15.10 -18.47
CA GLN A 259 -11.47 -13.80 -18.73
C GLN A 259 -11.26 -12.99 -17.45
N ALA A 260 -12.23 -12.99 -16.53
CA ALA A 260 -12.09 -12.33 -15.23
C ALA A 260 -10.97 -12.96 -14.37
N ILE A 261 -10.91 -14.28 -14.33
CA ILE A 261 -9.85 -15.03 -13.62
C ILE A 261 -8.47 -14.75 -14.24
N ALA A 262 -8.38 -14.73 -15.57
CA ALA A 262 -7.15 -14.42 -16.28
C ALA A 262 -6.70 -12.98 -15.99
N GLY A 263 -7.62 -12.01 -16.00
CA GLY A 263 -7.34 -10.62 -15.64
C GLY A 263 -6.88 -10.44 -14.19
N GLN A 264 -7.47 -11.18 -13.24
CA GLN A 264 -7.02 -11.18 -11.84
C GLN A 264 -5.62 -11.77 -11.68
N ARG A 265 -5.31 -12.88 -12.36
CA ARG A 265 -3.97 -13.47 -12.36
C ARG A 265 -2.93 -12.51 -12.92
N GLN A 266 -3.23 -11.85 -14.04
CA GLN A 266 -2.36 -10.87 -14.67
C GLN A 266 -2.12 -9.65 -13.78
N GLY A 267 -3.17 -9.16 -13.09
CA GLY A 267 -3.06 -8.09 -12.12
C GLY A 267 -2.21 -8.47 -10.90
N ARG A 268 -2.34 -9.71 -10.41
CA ARG A 268 -1.54 -10.24 -9.29
C ARG A 268 -0.06 -10.38 -9.67
N GLU A 269 0.22 -10.85 -10.89
CA GLU A 269 1.60 -10.94 -11.39
C GLU A 269 2.25 -9.58 -11.56
N ALA A 270 1.54 -8.60 -12.11
CA ALA A 270 2.00 -7.22 -12.22
C ALA A 270 2.29 -6.61 -10.83
N ALA A 271 1.47 -6.93 -9.83
CA ALA A 271 1.68 -6.51 -8.44
C ALA A 271 2.94 -7.12 -7.83
N ARG A 272 3.17 -8.41 -8.05
CA ARG A 272 4.39 -9.11 -7.62
C ARG A 272 5.62 -8.48 -8.27
N GLN A 273 5.56 -8.24 -9.57
CA GLN A 273 6.63 -7.58 -10.32
C GLN A 273 6.94 -6.18 -9.77
N LEU A 274 5.91 -5.40 -9.39
CA LEU A 274 6.10 -4.11 -8.74
C LEU A 274 6.90 -4.25 -7.44
N GLY A 275 6.53 -5.18 -6.56
CA GLY A 275 7.26 -5.46 -5.32
C GLY A 275 8.70 -5.87 -5.57
N SER A 276 8.95 -6.76 -6.53
CA SER A 276 10.28 -7.23 -6.89
C SER A 276 11.14 -6.12 -7.50
N THR A 277 10.57 -5.25 -8.33
CA THR A 277 11.26 -4.08 -8.89
C THR A 277 11.68 -3.11 -7.78
N LEU A 278 10.77 -2.83 -6.82
CA LEU A 278 11.10 -2.03 -5.65
C LEU A 278 12.24 -2.64 -4.83
N ALA A 279 12.19 -3.94 -4.59
CA ALA A 279 13.27 -4.68 -3.92
C ALA A 279 14.60 -4.53 -4.65
N GLY A 280 14.59 -4.65 -5.98
CA GLY A 280 15.77 -4.47 -6.83
C GLY A 280 16.40 -3.08 -6.67
N PHE A 281 15.59 -2.00 -6.63
CA PHE A 281 16.10 -0.66 -6.33
C PHE A 281 16.74 -0.58 -4.95
N MET A 282 16.04 -1.10 -3.94
CA MET A 282 16.49 -1.01 -2.54
C MET A 282 17.74 -1.85 -2.26
N SER A 283 18.01 -2.87 -3.06
CA SER A 283 19.17 -3.78 -2.91
C SER A 283 20.42 -3.30 -3.63
N GLN A 284 20.31 -2.32 -4.53
CA GLN A 284 21.48 -1.77 -5.23
C GLN A 284 22.42 -1.03 -4.28
N ALA A 285 23.71 -1.01 -4.61
CA ALA A 285 24.69 -0.19 -3.89
C ALA A 285 24.32 1.30 -4.01
N GLY A 286 24.08 1.96 -2.87
CA GLY A 286 23.59 3.33 -2.85
C GLY A 286 22.08 3.48 -3.09
N GLY A 287 21.36 2.36 -3.19
CA GLY A 287 19.90 2.35 -3.38
C GLY A 287 19.12 2.94 -2.18
N PRO A 288 17.84 3.25 -2.37
CA PRO A 288 17.02 3.89 -1.37
C PRO A 288 16.82 2.99 -0.14
N ARG A 289 16.93 3.59 1.05
CA ARG A 289 16.66 2.90 2.32
C ARG A 289 15.22 3.06 2.77
N ILE A 290 14.53 4.10 2.30
CA ILE A 290 13.14 4.38 2.65
C ILE A 290 12.34 4.46 1.35
N ALA A 291 11.19 3.80 1.34
CA ALA A 291 10.26 3.84 0.21
C ALA A 291 8.83 4.06 0.70
N ALA A 292 8.02 4.73 -0.12
CA ALA A 292 6.58 4.81 0.07
C ALA A 292 5.84 4.37 -1.19
N ILE A 293 4.83 3.53 -1.00
CA ILE A 293 3.92 3.03 -2.04
C ILE A 293 2.52 3.51 -1.72
N SER A 294 1.78 4.03 -2.69
CA SER A 294 0.34 4.26 -2.54
C SER A 294 -0.45 3.27 -3.39
N LEU A 295 -1.43 2.65 -2.77
CA LEU A 295 -2.39 1.73 -3.40
C LEU A 295 -3.79 2.31 -3.23
N ASP A 296 -4.43 2.68 -4.33
CA ASP A 296 -5.75 3.31 -4.32
C ASP A 296 -6.90 2.30 -4.39
N GLY A 297 -8.13 2.79 -4.15
CA GLY A 297 -9.36 2.05 -4.40
C GLY A 297 -9.90 1.27 -3.22
N TRP A 298 -9.56 1.65 -1.98
CA TRP A 298 -10.06 1.00 -0.77
C TRP A 298 -11.40 1.55 -0.27
N ASP A 299 -11.98 2.54 -0.98
CA ASP A 299 -13.26 3.14 -0.64
C ASP A 299 -14.43 2.26 -1.11
N THR A 300 -14.78 1.26 -0.30
CA THR A 300 -15.68 0.17 -0.66
C THR A 300 -17.09 0.34 -0.07
N HIS A 301 -17.83 1.33 -0.58
CA HIS A 301 -19.21 1.60 -0.14
C HIS A 301 -20.25 0.56 -0.61
N ALA A 302 -19.97 -0.21 -1.65
CA ALA A 302 -20.88 -1.21 -2.20
C ALA A 302 -20.11 -2.43 -2.70
N GLY A 303 -20.70 -3.63 -2.60
CA GLY A 303 -20.11 -4.86 -3.13
C GLY A 303 -18.69 -5.13 -2.63
N GLN A 304 -18.43 -4.85 -1.37
CA GLN A 304 -17.12 -4.81 -0.74
C GLN A 304 -16.35 -6.13 -0.84
N VAL A 305 -17.03 -7.26 -0.70
CA VAL A 305 -16.39 -8.59 -0.68
C VAL A 305 -15.52 -8.81 -1.92
N GLY A 306 -16.07 -8.63 -3.12
CA GLY A 306 -15.32 -8.80 -4.37
C GLY A 306 -14.21 -7.77 -4.56
N GLN A 307 -14.48 -6.52 -4.19
CA GLN A 307 -13.51 -5.44 -4.29
C GLN A 307 -12.32 -5.66 -3.36
N LEU A 308 -12.54 -5.97 -2.08
CA LEU A 308 -11.47 -6.21 -1.13
C LEU A 308 -10.69 -7.48 -1.42
N ASN A 309 -11.36 -8.54 -1.88
CA ASN A 309 -10.65 -9.75 -2.33
C ASN A 309 -9.60 -9.43 -3.41
N THR A 310 -9.96 -8.60 -4.39
CA THR A 310 -9.04 -8.17 -5.45
C THR A 310 -7.91 -7.30 -4.90
N ARG A 311 -8.21 -6.31 -4.05
CA ARG A 311 -7.23 -5.37 -3.51
C ARG A 311 -6.27 -6.01 -2.51
N LEU A 312 -6.79 -6.89 -1.65
CA LEU A 312 -5.96 -7.66 -0.72
C LEU A 312 -5.06 -8.66 -1.44
N SER A 313 -5.56 -9.33 -2.50
CA SER A 313 -4.71 -10.16 -3.36
C SER A 313 -3.61 -9.37 -4.05
N TYR A 314 -3.89 -8.12 -4.45
CA TYR A 314 -2.89 -7.23 -5.04
C TYR A 314 -1.86 -6.79 -3.98
N LEU A 315 -2.30 -6.36 -2.80
CA LEU A 315 -1.42 -6.00 -1.67
C LEU A 315 -0.51 -7.18 -1.28
N ASP A 316 -1.09 -8.38 -1.12
CA ASP A 316 -0.35 -9.60 -0.80
C ASP A 316 0.75 -9.89 -1.83
N ALA A 317 0.43 -9.75 -3.12
CA ALA A 317 1.39 -9.97 -4.20
C ALA A 317 2.51 -8.92 -4.22
N VAL A 318 2.22 -7.64 -3.95
CA VAL A 318 3.26 -6.59 -3.81
C VAL A 318 4.20 -6.93 -2.66
N LEU A 319 3.64 -7.32 -1.50
CA LEU A 319 4.42 -7.65 -0.30
C LEU A 319 5.26 -8.91 -0.49
N ASP A 320 4.72 -9.92 -1.18
CA ASP A 320 5.43 -11.14 -1.52
C ASP A 320 6.57 -10.87 -2.52
N GLY A 321 6.31 -10.07 -3.56
CA GLY A 321 7.35 -9.66 -4.51
C GLY A 321 8.48 -8.87 -3.85
N LEU A 322 8.13 -7.99 -2.90
CA LEU A 322 9.10 -7.24 -2.11
C LEU A 322 9.94 -8.16 -1.22
N ASN A 323 9.30 -9.05 -0.46
CA ASN A 323 9.99 -10.03 0.40
C ASN A 323 10.93 -10.93 -0.41
N THR A 324 10.43 -11.52 -1.48
CA THR A 324 11.20 -12.43 -2.34
C THR A 324 12.36 -11.70 -3.04
N GLY A 325 12.11 -10.48 -3.53
CA GLY A 325 13.13 -9.69 -4.25
C GLY A 325 14.22 -9.14 -3.34
N LEU A 326 13.94 -8.86 -2.05
CA LEU A 326 14.94 -8.44 -1.07
C LEU A 326 15.84 -9.59 -0.60
N GLY A 327 15.35 -10.84 -0.62
CA GLY A 327 16.12 -11.99 -0.19
C GLY A 327 16.67 -11.79 1.23
N ASP A 328 17.99 -11.88 1.42
CA ASP A 328 18.66 -11.72 2.72
C ASP A 328 18.47 -10.33 3.34
N GLU A 329 18.28 -9.29 2.50
CA GLU A 329 18.01 -7.93 2.96
C GLU A 329 16.64 -7.78 3.62
N TRP A 330 15.75 -8.77 3.47
CA TRP A 330 14.48 -8.82 4.21
C TRP A 330 14.68 -8.80 5.73
N SER A 331 15.75 -9.41 6.23
CA SER A 331 16.14 -9.37 7.65
C SER A 331 16.42 -7.94 8.16
N ASN A 332 16.80 -7.05 7.27
CA ASN A 332 17.08 -5.63 7.53
C ASN A 332 15.93 -4.70 7.14
N THR A 333 14.76 -5.24 6.78
CA THR A 333 13.65 -4.46 6.25
C THR A 333 12.43 -4.54 7.16
N VAL A 334 11.76 -3.40 7.38
CA VAL A 334 10.41 -3.32 7.96
C VAL A 334 9.48 -2.65 6.96
N VAL A 335 8.32 -3.25 6.77
CA VAL A 335 7.22 -2.73 5.95
C VAL A 335 6.04 -2.42 6.85
N VAL A 336 5.43 -1.26 6.70
CA VAL A 336 4.18 -0.90 7.38
C VAL A 336 3.14 -0.58 6.32
N ALA A 337 2.04 -1.34 6.30
CA ALA A 337 0.88 -1.02 5.46
C ALA A 337 -0.23 -0.44 6.35
N ALA A 338 -0.71 0.75 5.98
CA ALA A 338 -1.66 1.52 6.76
C ALA A 338 -2.62 2.31 5.85
N THR A 339 -3.69 2.83 6.41
CA THR A 339 -4.70 3.63 5.72
C THR A 339 -5.04 4.88 6.53
N GLU A 340 -5.64 5.86 5.92
CA GLU A 340 -5.98 7.14 6.55
C GLU A 340 -7.04 7.03 7.66
N PHE A 341 -8.04 6.13 7.50
CA PHE A 341 -9.06 5.78 8.50
C PHE A 341 -9.64 4.40 8.20
N GLY A 342 -10.44 3.86 9.13
CA GLY A 342 -11.17 2.61 8.96
C GLY A 342 -12.57 2.78 8.37
N ARG A 343 -13.34 1.71 8.49
CA ARG A 343 -14.73 1.66 8.00
C ARG A 343 -15.67 1.41 9.17
N THR A 344 -16.99 1.65 8.96
CA THR A 344 -18.01 1.31 9.98
C THR A 344 -17.93 -0.16 10.38
N ALA A 345 -18.18 -0.45 11.65
CA ALA A 345 -18.24 -1.82 12.13
C ALA A 345 -19.39 -2.60 11.48
N ARG A 346 -20.51 -1.93 11.20
CA ARG A 346 -21.67 -2.53 10.52
C ARG A 346 -21.59 -2.38 9.02
N VAL A 347 -22.08 -3.40 8.31
CA VAL A 347 -22.33 -3.35 6.87
C VAL A 347 -23.49 -2.38 6.59
N ASN A 348 -23.41 -1.66 5.47
CA ASN A 348 -24.46 -0.79 4.97
C ASN A 348 -25.43 -1.55 4.04
N GLY A 349 -26.48 -0.86 3.54
CA GLY A 349 -27.52 -1.46 2.71
C GLY A 349 -27.09 -1.88 1.29
N THR A 350 -25.86 -1.61 0.88
CA THR A 350 -25.31 -1.92 -0.45
C THR A 350 -24.24 -3.00 -0.44
N GLY A 351 -24.10 -3.73 0.67
CA GLY A 351 -23.07 -4.77 0.83
C GLY A 351 -21.66 -4.20 0.89
N GLY A 352 -21.50 -3.03 1.46
CA GLY A 352 -20.25 -2.36 1.75
C GLY A 352 -20.23 -1.74 3.14
N THR A 353 -19.34 -0.80 3.38
CA THR A 353 -19.22 -0.08 4.64
C THR A 353 -18.98 1.41 4.38
N ASP A 354 -19.40 2.24 5.31
CA ASP A 354 -19.16 3.68 5.20
C ASP A 354 -17.86 4.07 5.93
N HIS A 355 -17.43 5.33 5.78
CA HIS A 355 -16.24 5.84 6.45
C HIS A 355 -16.37 5.70 7.96
N GLY A 356 -15.35 5.15 8.60
CA GLY A 356 -15.28 4.91 10.02
C GLY A 356 -13.99 5.44 10.63
N THR A 357 -13.56 4.88 11.76
CA THR A 357 -12.41 5.42 12.51
C THR A 357 -11.27 4.43 12.61
N GLY A 358 -11.42 3.38 13.43
CA GLY A 358 -10.37 2.36 13.61
C GLY A 358 -10.22 1.45 12.41
N SER A 359 -8.98 1.13 12.07
CA SER A 359 -8.60 0.18 11.03
C SER A 359 -7.56 -0.80 11.55
N THR A 360 -6.92 -1.54 10.65
CA THR A 360 -5.77 -2.40 10.93
C THR A 360 -4.55 -1.93 10.15
N ALA A 361 -3.39 -1.88 10.79
CA ALA A 361 -2.12 -1.80 10.08
C ALA A 361 -1.43 -3.17 10.09
N LEU A 362 -0.72 -3.47 8.98
CA LEU A 362 0.15 -4.64 8.87
C LEU A 362 1.60 -4.19 9.06
N VAL A 363 2.35 -4.92 9.88
CA VAL A 363 3.80 -4.68 10.10
C VAL A 363 4.53 -5.95 9.74
N LEU A 364 5.42 -5.88 8.74
CA LEU A 364 6.16 -7.02 8.21
C LEU A 364 7.66 -6.75 8.27
N GLY A 365 8.46 -7.81 8.35
CA GLY A 365 9.92 -7.68 8.30
C GLY A 365 10.62 -8.90 8.91
N GLY A 366 11.79 -9.23 8.37
CA GLY A 366 12.57 -10.38 8.83
C GLY A 366 13.19 -10.20 10.21
N GLY A 367 13.36 -8.94 10.67
CA GLY A 367 13.91 -8.60 11.98
C GLY A 367 12.87 -8.36 13.08
N LEU A 368 11.58 -8.58 12.82
CA LEU A 368 10.53 -8.38 13.81
C LEU A 368 10.66 -9.36 14.97
N LYS A 369 10.44 -8.87 16.19
CA LYS A 369 10.23 -9.74 17.34
C LYS A 369 8.93 -10.49 17.21
N ARG A 370 8.95 -11.78 17.55
CA ARG A 370 7.75 -12.58 17.66
C ARG A 370 6.85 -12.00 18.75
N GLY A 371 5.58 -11.98 18.49
CA GLY A 371 4.58 -11.49 19.43
C GLY A 371 3.20 -11.51 18.80
N GLY A 372 2.16 -11.37 19.63
CA GLY A 372 0.79 -11.27 19.19
C GLY A 372 0.47 -9.97 18.44
N ILE A 373 -0.71 -9.43 18.68
CA ILE A 373 -1.14 -8.15 18.14
C ILE A 373 -0.32 -6.98 18.71
N ILE A 374 -0.26 -5.87 17.98
CA ILE A 374 0.31 -4.61 18.43
C ILE A 374 -0.83 -3.72 18.92
N GLY A 375 -0.81 -3.31 20.19
CA GLY A 375 -1.90 -2.58 20.85
C GLY A 375 -2.98 -3.49 21.42
N ASP A 376 -4.09 -2.89 21.81
CA ASP A 376 -5.20 -3.57 22.51
C ASP A 376 -6.41 -3.77 21.60
N TRP A 377 -7.16 -4.85 21.85
CA TRP A 377 -8.44 -5.09 21.17
C TRP A 377 -9.61 -4.60 22.02
N PRO A 378 -10.40 -3.60 21.56
CA PRO A 378 -11.49 -3.04 22.37
C PRO A 378 -12.75 -3.90 22.39
N THR A 379 -12.83 -4.95 21.60
CA THR A 379 -14.00 -5.74 21.24
C THR A 379 -14.98 -5.01 20.32
N LEU A 380 -15.97 -5.77 19.80
CA LEU A 380 -17.05 -5.23 18.95
C LEU A 380 -18.39 -5.10 19.68
N LYS A 381 -18.40 -5.21 21.02
CA LYS A 381 -19.59 -4.93 21.80
C LYS A 381 -20.12 -3.54 21.49
N GLN A 382 -21.45 -3.37 21.45
CA GLN A 382 -22.08 -2.10 21.07
C GLN A 382 -21.54 -0.91 21.88
N GLU A 383 -21.41 -1.07 23.21
CA GLU A 383 -20.88 -0.04 24.11
C GLU A 383 -19.37 0.22 23.94
N ALA A 384 -18.65 -0.72 23.37
CA ALA A 384 -17.22 -0.56 23.09
C ALA A 384 -16.96 0.18 21.77
N LEU A 385 -17.93 0.24 20.87
CA LEU A 385 -17.77 0.97 19.61
C LEU A 385 -17.60 2.48 19.84
N PHE A 386 -16.80 3.11 19.03
CA PHE A 386 -16.69 4.57 19.00
C PHE A 386 -17.96 5.16 18.38
N GLU A 387 -18.62 6.05 19.09
CA GLU A 387 -19.93 6.64 18.72
C GLU A 387 -21.00 5.55 18.42
N ASN A 388 -20.94 4.39 19.10
CA ASN A 388 -21.82 3.24 18.84
C ASN A 388 -21.84 2.74 17.39
N ARG A 389 -20.80 3.04 16.61
CA ARG A 389 -20.79 2.88 15.15
C ARG A 389 -19.48 2.29 14.60
N ASP A 390 -18.35 2.82 15.01
CA ASP A 390 -17.05 2.49 14.44
C ASP A 390 -16.21 1.61 15.38
N LEU A 391 -15.27 0.87 14.83
CA LEU A 391 -14.21 0.28 15.65
C LEU A 391 -13.50 1.39 16.43
N ARG A 392 -13.51 1.27 17.76
CA ARG A 392 -12.86 2.24 18.66
C ARG A 392 -11.34 2.13 18.52
N PRO A 393 -10.64 3.21 18.14
CA PRO A 393 -9.17 3.20 18.12
C PRO A 393 -8.60 3.05 19.53
N THR A 394 -7.65 2.15 19.69
CA THR A 394 -6.86 1.95 20.92
C THR A 394 -5.39 2.31 20.73
N LEU A 395 -4.96 2.49 19.48
CA LEU A 395 -3.60 2.83 19.12
C LEU A 395 -3.57 4.01 18.15
N ASP A 396 -2.76 5.02 18.45
CA ASP A 396 -2.45 6.10 17.53
C ASP A 396 -1.40 5.62 16.50
N MET A 397 -1.66 5.87 15.24
CA MET A 397 -0.77 5.46 14.14
C MET A 397 0.62 6.07 14.24
N ARG A 398 0.72 7.30 14.76
CA ARG A 398 2.00 7.96 15.03
C ARG A 398 2.84 7.20 16.06
N ALA A 399 2.19 6.57 17.05
CA ALA A 399 2.88 5.72 18.03
C ALA A 399 3.54 4.51 17.37
N LEU A 400 2.87 3.87 16.41
CA LEU A 400 3.43 2.77 15.61
C LEU A 400 4.60 3.26 14.76
N PHE A 401 4.45 4.34 14.01
CA PHE A 401 5.52 4.89 13.18
C PHE A 401 6.74 5.31 14.01
N LYS A 402 6.53 5.98 15.15
CA LYS A 402 7.62 6.32 16.09
C LYS A 402 8.35 5.07 16.58
N GLY A 403 7.61 4.00 16.91
CA GLY A 403 8.21 2.74 17.34
C GLY A 403 9.12 2.14 16.29
N VAL A 404 8.62 2.03 15.04
CA VAL A 404 9.41 1.52 13.91
C VAL A 404 10.64 2.39 13.64
N LEU A 405 10.47 3.70 13.60
CA LEU A 405 11.59 4.62 13.35
C LEU A 405 12.65 4.58 14.46
N ALA A 406 12.24 4.50 15.72
CA ALA A 406 13.17 4.42 16.84
C ALA A 406 13.90 3.08 16.89
N GLU A 407 13.17 1.95 16.83
CA GLU A 407 13.76 0.64 17.03
C GLU A 407 14.45 0.09 15.78
N HIS A 408 13.87 0.34 14.61
CA HIS A 408 14.39 -0.19 13.36
C HIS A 408 15.34 0.79 12.67
N MET A 409 14.98 2.06 12.54
CA MET A 409 15.79 3.05 11.82
C MET A 409 16.77 3.78 12.73
N GLY A 410 16.69 3.59 14.05
CA GLY A 410 17.60 4.21 15.02
C GLY A 410 17.41 5.72 15.18
N VAL A 411 16.23 6.23 14.84
CA VAL A 411 15.95 7.66 15.01
C VAL A 411 15.74 7.99 16.47
N ASP A 412 16.37 9.06 16.93
CA ASP A 412 16.25 9.53 18.31
C ASP A 412 14.79 9.88 18.68
N ARG A 413 14.35 9.42 19.86
CA ARG A 413 12.94 9.59 20.29
C ARG A 413 12.55 11.04 20.50
N ALA A 414 13.45 11.86 21.00
CA ALA A 414 13.18 13.29 21.18
C ALA A 414 13.06 14.00 19.81
N ALA A 415 13.88 13.62 18.85
CA ALA A 415 13.76 14.11 17.46
C ALA A 415 12.47 13.65 16.79
N LEU A 416 11.99 12.43 17.06
CA LEU A 416 10.69 11.96 16.56
C LEU A 416 9.53 12.84 17.06
N GLU A 417 9.53 13.20 18.33
CA GLU A 417 8.47 14.03 18.92
C GLU A 417 8.57 15.51 18.53
N ALA A 418 9.79 16.06 18.56
CA ALA A 418 9.96 17.49 18.31
C ALA A 418 9.92 17.89 16.83
N LYS A 419 10.35 16.99 15.92
CA LYS A 419 10.53 17.33 14.50
C LYS A 419 9.73 16.46 13.55
N VAL A 420 9.66 15.14 13.79
CA VAL A 420 9.03 14.21 12.83
C VAL A 420 7.52 14.19 13.01
N PHE A 421 7.03 14.10 14.24
CA PHE A 421 5.61 14.05 14.58
C PHE A 421 5.28 15.15 15.59
N PRO A 422 5.15 16.41 15.17
CA PRO A 422 4.88 17.49 16.09
C PRO A 422 3.55 17.28 16.81
N ASP A 423 3.42 17.80 18.03
CA ASP A 423 2.21 17.74 18.87
C ASP A 423 1.69 16.29 19.06
N SER A 424 2.61 15.35 19.24
CA SER A 424 2.28 13.92 19.36
C SER A 424 2.80 13.28 20.65
N ALA A 425 3.03 14.06 21.70
CA ALA A 425 3.59 13.56 22.97
C ALA A 425 2.72 12.44 23.60
N ASP A 426 1.39 12.51 23.41
CA ASP A 426 0.43 11.51 23.89
C ASP A 426 0.53 10.19 23.10
N ALA A 427 0.96 10.23 21.85
CA ALA A 427 1.19 9.07 21.02
C ALA A 427 2.59 8.47 21.31
N LYS A 428 2.74 7.84 22.46
CA LYS A 428 4.01 7.22 22.88
C LYS A 428 4.43 6.13 21.92
N ALA A 429 5.72 6.13 21.54
CA ALA A 429 6.27 5.14 20.62
C ALA A 429 6.02 3.71 21.11
N VAL A 430 5.47 2.86 20.26
CA VAL A 430 5.36 1.42 20.51
C VAL A 430 6.76 0.84 20.71
N THR A 431 6.89 -0.13 21.60
CA THR A 431 8.17 -0.80 21.91
C THR A 431 8.08 -2.31 21.67
N GLY A 432 9.24 -2.95 21.46
CA GLY A 432 9.29 -4.38 21.26
C GLY A 432 8.81 -4.82 19.88
N LEU A 433 9.03 -4.01 18.86
CA LEU A 433 8.68 -4.33 17.47
C LEU A 433 9.80 -5.12 16.78
N VAL A 434 11.07 -4.75 17.03
CA VAL A 434 12.27 -5.27 16.34
C VAL A 434 13.28 -5.80 17.32
#